data_4f650fc44c573df15706dca10a3779de
#
_entry.id   4f650fc44c573df15706dca10a3779de
#
_cell.length_a   1.000
_cell.length_b   1.000
_cell.length_c   1.000
_cell.angle_alpha   90.00
_cell.angle_beta   90.00
_cell.angle_gamma   90.00
#
_symmetry.space_group_name_H-M   'P 1'
#
loop_
_entity.id
_entity.type
_entity.pdbx_description
1 polymer ?
#
loop_
_entity_poly.entity_id
_entity_poly.type
_entity_poly.pdbx_seq_one_letter_code
_entity_poly.pdbx_strand_id
1 'polypeptide(L)'
;LEDKSFNLTELISELVRERKAEARVKMNCPEHINIPLHHTATRELCAILLDNSLKHSPKNSVVKIRIIPSKQNITVNFINDGTISQQTLPHVFERFFRGNQSAKGYGLGLPLAEQLTKALGGQISVSTSKNSTIFTISLPIL
;
A
#
# COMPACT_ATOMS: atom_id res chain seq x y z
N LEU A 1 -15.72 12.84 -13.56
CA LEU A 1 -14.65 13.81 -13.40
C LEU A 1 -13.32 13.17 -13.34
N GLU A 2 -13.17 12.31 -12.36
CA GLU A 2 -11.87 11.77 -11.99
C GLU A 2 -11.68 10.35 -12.46
N ASP A 3 -12.62 9.83 -13.21
CA ASP A 3 -12.65 8.40 -13.53
C ASP A 3 -11.98 8.09 -14.86
N LYS A 4 -11.08 8.95 -15.29
CA LYS A 4 -10.28 8.65 -16.47
C LYS A 4 -9.28 7.57 -16.13
N SER A 5 -9.11 6.62 -17.04
CA SER A 5 -8.13 5.58 -16.86
C SER A 5 -6.73 6.15 -16.76
N PHE A 6 -5.92 5.57 -15.94
CA PHE A 6 -4.52 5.94 -15.79
C PHE A 6 -3.68 4.68 -15.58
N ASN A 7 -2.39 4.80 -15.82
CA ASN A 7 -1.47 3.67 -15.67
C ASN A 7 -1.04 3.56 -14.21
N LEU A 8 -1.51 2.53 -13.52
CA LEU A 8 -1.21 2.34 -12.11
C LEU A 8 0.27 2.10 -11.85
N THR A 9 0.93 1.34 -12.72
CA THR A 9 2.37 1.09 -12.55
C THR A 9 3.14 2.41 -12.60
N GLU A 10 2.78 3.29 -13.53
CA GLU A 10 3.44 4.58 -13.62
C GLU A 10 3.14 5.46 -12.42
N LEU A 11 1.89 5.43 -11.93
CA LEU A 11 1.53 6.19 -10.74
C LEU A 11 2.39 5.79 -9.54
N ILE A 12 2.56 4.49 -9.32
CA ILE A 12 3.37 4.01 -8.20
C ILE A 12 4.84 4.33 -8.43
N SER A 13 5.32 4.21 -9.67
CA SER A 13 6.70 4.58 -9.99
C SER A 13 6.99 6.05 -9.70
N GLU A 14 6.04 6.92 -9.99
CA GLU A 14 6.18 8.34 -9.66
C GLU A 14 6.27 8.57 -8.15
N LEU A 15 5.45 7.85 -7.38
CA LEU A 15 5.51 7.95 -5.92
C LEU A 15 6.87 7.53 -5.39
N VAL A 16 7.44 6.47 -5.96
CA VAL A 16 8.77 5.99 -5.57
C VAL A 16 9.83 7.05 -5.89
N ARG A 17 9.75 7.66 -7.08
CA ARG A 17 10.71 8.70 -7.47
C ARG A 17 10.60 9.94 -6.60
N GLU A 18 9.38 10.36 -6.27
CA GLU A 18 9.18 11.52 -5.39
C GLU A 18 9.84 11.33 -4.03
N ARG A 19 9.93 10.11 -3.57
CA ARG A 19 10.53 9.77 -2.29
C ARG A 19 12.01 9.44 -2.39
N LYS A 20 12.57 9.50 -3.61
CA LYS A 20 13.96 9.13 -3.88
C LYS A 20 14.26 7.74 -3.35
N ALA A 21 13.33 6.82 -3.55
CA ALA A 21 13.38 5.48 -2.98
C ALA A 21 13.63 4.39 -4.01
N GLU A 22 14.11 4.75 -5.22
CA GLU A 22 14.30 3.77 -6.29
C GLU A 22 15.23 2.64 -5.89
N ALA A 23 16.24 2.93 -5.08
CA ALA A 23 17.19 1.90 -4.65
C ALA A 23 16.60 0.96 -3.60
N ARG A 24 15.47 1.33 -2.99
CA ARG A 24 14.85 0.56 -1.92
C ARG A 24 13.57 -0.15 -2.34
N VAL A 25 13.11 0.05 -3.57
CA VAL A 25 11.84 -0.50 -4.01
C VAL A 25 12.05 -1.36 -5.25
N LYS A 26 11.53 -2.57 -5.20
CA LYS A 26 11.51 -3.46 -6.34
C LYS A 26 10.07 -3.66 -6.75
N MET A 27 9.75 -3.32 -8.00
CA MET A 27 8.40 -3.46 -8.53
C MET A 27 8.31 -4.68 -9.42
N ASN A 28 7.36 -5.55 -9.11
CA ASN A 28 7.02 -6.69 -9.95
C ASN A 28 5.61 -6.44 -10.47
N CYS A 29 5.54 -5.70 -11.55
CA CYS A 29 4.29 -5.14 -12.05
C CYS A 29 4.27 -5.20 -13.57
N PRO A 30 3.08 -5.32 -14.18
CA PRO A 30 2.97 -5.11 -15.62
C PRO A 30 3.47 -3.71 -15.97
N GLU A 31 4.11 -3.58 -17.12
CA GLU A 31 4.64 -2.29 -17.55
C GLU A 31 3.53 -1.25 -17.72
N HIS A 32 2.40 -1.70 -18.24
CA HIS A 32 1.23 -0.85 -18.40
C HIS A 32 0.02 -1.57 -17.85
N ILE A 33 -0.65 -0.94 -16.90
CA ILE A 33 -1.93 -1.42 -16.41
C ILE A 33 -2.83 -0.21 -16.18
N ASN A 34 -3.74 0.02 -17.11
CA ASN A 34 -4.67 1.13 -17.03
C ASN A 34 -5.88 0.72 -16.21
N ILE A 35 -6.24 1.54 -15.25
CA ILE A 35 -7.38 1.27 -14.39
C ILE A 35 -8.33 2.46 -14.39
N PRO A 36 -9.65 2.22 -14.39
CA PRO A 36 -10.66 3.28 -14.42
C PRO A 36 -11.10 3.61 -13.00
N LEU A 37 -10.19 4.09 -12.18
CA LEU A 37 -10.49 4.42 -10.80
C LEU A 37 -10.22 5.90 -10.55
N HIS A 38 -10.69 6.38 -9.41
CA HIS A 38 -10.44 7.76 -9.02
C HIS A 38 -8.95 7.97 -8.80
N HIS A 39 -8.34 8.80 -9.61
CA HIS A 39 -6.88 8.96 -9.63
C HIS A 39 -6.33 9.47 -8.30
N THR A 40 -6.90 10.56 -7.78
CA THR A 40 -6.39 11.18 -6.56
C THR A 40 -6.50 10.25 -5.37
N ALA A 41 -7.64 9.58 -5.22
CA ALA A 41 -7.83 8.65 -4.10
C ALA A 41 -6.89 7.47 -4.21
N THR A 42 -6.68 6.94 -5.42
CA THR A 42 -5.76 5.81 -5.62
C THR A 42 -4.33 6.23 -5.31
N ARG A 43 -3.94 7.42 -5.76
CA ARG A 43 -2.59 7.93 -5.52
C ARG A 43 -2.33 8.10 -4.02
N GLU A 44 -3.28 8.68 -3.32
CA GLU A 44 -3.14 8.88 -1.88
C GLU A 44 -3.06 7.57 -1.12
N LEU A 45 -3.91 6.61 -1.50
CA LEU A 45 -3.88 5.27 -0.89
C LEU A 45 -2.52 4.61 -1.09
N CYS A 46 -2.02 4.60 -2.30
CA CYS A 46 -0.72 3.99 -2.59
C CYS A 46 0.41 4.72 -1.88
N ALA A 47 0.32 6.04 -1.78
CA ALA A 47 1.33 6.83 -1.06
C ALA A 47 1.39 6.44 0.41
N ILE A 48 0.24 6.27 1.05
CA ILE A 48 0.18 5.88 2.46
C ILE A 48 0.84 4.51 2.65
N LEU A 49 0.51 3.56 1.80
CA LEU A 49 1.03 2.20 1.96
C LEU A 49 2.52 2.14 1.64
N LEU A 50 2.97 2.89 0.65
CA LEU A 50 4.40 2.95 0.34
C LEU A 50 5.18 3.59 1.49
N ASP A 51 4.70 4.72 2.01
CA ASP A 51 5.36 5.39 3.12
C ASP A 51 5.41 4.49 4.35
N ASN A 52 4.33 3.78 4.61
CA ASN A 52 4.29 2.84 5.73
C ASN A 52 5.35 1.76 5.56
N SER A 53 5.44 1.17 4.37
CA SER A 53 6.40 0.11 4.10
C SER A 53 7.84 0.60 4.21
N LEU A 54 8.12 1.78 3.69
CA LEU A 54 9.46 2.36 3.75
C LEU A 54 9.86 2.70 5.17
N LYS A 55 8.91 3.20 5.96
CA LYS A 55 9.20 3.64 7.32
C LYS A 55 9.42 2.48 8.27
N HIS A 56 8.69 1.40 8.12
CA HIS A 56 8.72 0.28 9.07
C HIS A 56 9.62 -0.86 8.65
N SER A 57 10.29 -0.75 7.52
CA SER A 57 11.27 -1.74 7.09
C SER A 57 12.67 -1.32 7.52
N PRO A 58 13.59 -2.28 7.74
CA PRO A 58 14.98 -1.95 7.98
C PRO A 58 15.57 -1.13 6.84
N LYS A 59 16.48 -0.22 7.16
CA LYS A 59 17.02 0.72 6.18
C LYS A 59 17.70 0.05 4.98
N ASN A 60 18.29 -1.11 5.20
CA ASN A 60 19.02 -1.80 4.14
C ASN A 60 18.17 -2.84 3.42
N SER A 61 16.88 -2.90 3.73
CA SER A 61 16.00 -3.87 3.10
C SER A 61 15.30 -3.25 1.90
N VAL A 62 14.69 -4.13 1.10
CA VAL A 62 13.97 -3.75 -0.10
C VAL A 62 12.48 -3.92 0.14
N VAL A 63 11.71 -2.91 -0.21
CA VAL A 63 10.25 -3.00 -0.26
C VAL A 63 9.88 -3.55 -1.63
N LYS A 64 9.05 -4.57 -1.66
CA LYS A 64 8.58 -5.17 -2.91
C LYS A 64 7.15 -4.74 -3.14
N ILE A 65 6.85 -4.33 -4.36
CA ILE A 65 5.50 -3.97 -4.76
C ILE A 65 5.10 -4.86 -5.92
N ARG A 66 3.95 -5.53 -5.79
CA ARG A 66 3.44 -6.42 -6.82
C ARG A 66 2.07 -5.94 -7.24
N ILE A 67 1.83 -5.89 -8.54
CA ILE A 67 0.52 -5.58 -9.09
C ILE A 67 0.06 -6.81 -9.86
N ILE A 68 -1.08 -7.34 -9.44
CA ILE A 68 -1.62 -8.57 -10.00
C ILE A 68 -3.02 -8.26 -10.55
N PRO A 69 -3.14 -8.08 -11.87
CA PRO A 69 -4.45 -7.81 -12.46
C PRO A 69 -5.27 -9.08 -12.62
N SER A 70 -6.57 -8.93 -12.55
CA SER A 70 -7.51 -9.97 -12.93
C SER A 70 -8.64 -9.31 -13.71
N LYS A 71 -9.64 -10.10 -14.13
CA LYS A 71 -10.73 -9.55 -14.95
C LYS A 71 -11.54 -8.49 -14.23
N GLN A 72 -11.77 -8.66 -12.93
CA GLN A 72 -12.67 -7.80 -12.18
C GLN A 72 -11.98 -6.95 -11.14
N ASN A 73 -10.74 -7.30 -10.78
CA ASN A 73 -10.03 -6.65 -9.70
C ASN A 73 -8.58 -6.46 -10.07
N ILE A 74 -7.96 -5.51 -9.39
CA ILE A 74 -6.52 -5.41 -9.38
C ILE A 74 -6.07 -5.53 -7.93
N THR A 75 -5.05 -6.35 -7.70
CA THR A 75 -4.49 -6.56 -6.38
C THR A 75 -3.11 -5.95 -6.34
N VAL A 76 -2.84 -5.17 -5.30
CA VAL A 76 -1.51 -4.59 -5.08
C VAL A 76 -1.01 -5.01 -3.73
N ASN A 77 0.19 -5.58 -3.70
CA ASN A 77 0.86 -5.98 -2.47
C ASN A 77 2.03 -5.05 -2.20
N PHE A 78 2.11 -4.57 -0.96
CA PHE A 78 3.26 -3.82 -0.47
C PHE A 78 3.92 -4.70 0.59
N ILE A 79 5.10 -5.20 0.29
CA ILE A 79 5.78 -6.21 1.11
C ILE A 79 7.06 -5.62 1.66
N ASN A 80 7.19 -5.60 2.99
CA ASN A 80 8.42 -5.13 3.61
C ASN A 80 8.93 -6.15 4.62
N ASP A 81 10.23 -6.13 4.86
CA ASP A 81 10.82 -6.93 5.92
C ASP A 81 10.38 -6.37 7.27
N GLY A 82 10.32 -7.24 8.26
CA GLY A 82 9.83 -6.89 9.57
C GLY A 82 8.41 -7.39 9.77
N THR A 83 8.05 -7.60 11.02
CA THR A 83 6.74 -8.13 11.35
C THR A 83 6.02 -7.20 12.29
N ILE A 84 4.70 -7.31 12.30
CA ILE A 84 3.84 -6.63 13.27
C ILE A 84 3.46 -7.67 14.30
N SER A 85 3.56 -7.33 15.58
CA SER A 85 3.22 -8.27 16.64
C SER A 85 1.75 -8.70 16.53
N GLN A 86 1.45 -9.90 17.00
CA GLN A 86 0.08 -10.39 16.97
C GLN A 86 -0.85 -9.54 17.83
N GLN A 87 -0.31 -8.88 18.84
CA GLN A 87 -1.10 -7.96 19.66
C GLN A 87 -1.47 -6.69 18.91
N THR A 88 -0.60 -6.21 18.06
CA THR A 88 -0.80 -4.98 17.31
C THR A 88 -1.60 -5.20 16.03
N LEU A 89 -1.41 -6.35 15.39
CA LEU A 89 -1.94 -6.61 14.06
C LEU A 89 -3.43 -6.34 13.91
N PRO A 90 -4.31 -6.77 14.85
CA PRO A 90 -5.74 -6.52 14.68
C PRO A 90 -6.13 -5.04 14.78
N HIS A 91 -5.22 -4.18 15.22
CA HIS A 91 -5.53 -2.78 15.53
C HIS A 91 -4.88 -1.79 14.58
N VAL A 92 -4.15 -2.26 13.55
CA VAL A 92 -3.34 -1.34 12.74
C VAL A 92 -4.18 -0.33 11.98
N PHE A 93 -5.45 -0.62 11.71
CA PHE A 93 -6.34 0.31 11.00
C PHE A 93 -7.16 1.17 11.96
N GLU A 94 -7.02 1.00 13.26
CA GLU A 94 -7.76 1.82 14.23
C GLU A 94 -7.13 3.19 14.35
N ARG A 95 -7.98 4.21 14.42
CA ARG A 95 -7.51 5.58 14.55
C ARG A 95 -6.78 5.75 15.88
N PHE A 96 -5.63 6.44 15.82
CA PHE A 96 -4.82 6.78 16.99
C PHE A 96 -4.22 5.60 17.72
N PHE A 97 -4.41 4.38 17.22
CA PHE A 97 -3.77 3.22 17.84
C PHE A 97 -2.28 3.21 17.54
N ARG A 98 -1.48 2.91 18.54
CA ARG A 98 -0.04 2.72 18.39
C ARG A 98 0.32 1.46 19.15
N GLY A 99 0.90 0.49 18.48
CA GLY A 99 1.20 -0.81 19.06
C GLY A 99 2.10 -0.73 20.28
N ASN A 100 3.05 0.18 20.27
CA ASN A 100 3.81 0.58 21.45
C ASN A 100 4.17 2.04 21.23
N GLN A 101 4.73 2.67 22.27
CA GLN A 101 4.95 4.10 22.22
C GLN A 101 5.99 4.52 21.18
N SER A 102 6.84 3.61 20.76
CA SER A 102 7.81 3.90 19.72
C SER A 102 7.29 3.59 18.33
N ALA A 103 6.12 2.98 18.21
CA ALA A 103 5.55 2.58 16.92
C ALA A 103 4.82 3.78 16.29
N LYS A 104 5.58 4.71 15.78
CA LYS A 104 5.04 5.89 15.12
C LYS A 104 4.54 5.49 13.74
N GLY A 105 3.48 6.10 13.29
CA GLY A 105 2.97 5.89 11.94
C GLY A 105 1.70 5.10 11.84
N TYR A 106 1.24 4.48 12.95
CA TYR A 106 -0.03 3.77 12.94
C TYR A 106 -1.18 4.64 13.47
N GLY A 107 -1.01 5.96 13.50
CA GLY A 107 -2.02 6.84 14.06
C GLY A 107 -3.15 7.15 13.12
N LEU A 108 -2.86 7.82 12.01
CA LEU A 108 -3.90 8.28 11.07
C LEU A 108 -3.73 7.72 9.67
N GLY A 109 -2.51 7.34 9.27
CA GLY A 109 -2.25 6.91 7.90
C GLY A 109 -3.04 5.67 7.50
N LEU A 110 -2.92 4.60 8.27
CA LEU A 110 -3.60 3.35 7.91
C LEU A 110 -5.11 3.43 8.04
N PRO A 111 -5.69 4.11 9.04
CA PRO A 111 -7.14 4.33 9.03
C PRO A 111 -7.61 5.09 7.79
N LEU A 112 -6.85 6.07 7.33
CA LEU A 112 -7.19 6.80 6.12
C LEU A 112 -7.08 5.88 4.90
N ALA A 113 -6.06 5.03 4.86
CA ALA A 113 -5.92 4.06 3.78
C ALA A 113 -7.15 3.15 3.73
N GLU A 114 -7.64 2.71 4.86
CA GLU A 114 -8.85 1.89 4.90
C GLU A 114 -10.06 2.64 4.36
N GLN A 115 -10.22 3.90 4.75
CA GLN A 115 -11.33 4.70 4.24
C GLN A 115 -11.23 4.94 2.74
N LEU A 116 -10.04 5.22 2.24
CA LEU A 116 -9.84 5.42 0.80
C LEU A 116 -10.15 4.14 0.03
N THR A 117 -9.72 3.00 0.56
CA THR A 117 -9.98 1.72 -0.07
C THR A 117 -11.48 1.45 -0.17
N LYS A 118 -12.21 1.73 0.91
CA LYS A 118 -13.66 1.56 0.90
C LYS A 118 -14.32 2.50 -0.09
N ALA A 119 -13.86 3.74 -0.16
CA ALA A 119 -14.39 4.70 -1.11
C ALA A 119 -14.18 4.26 -2.55
N LEU A 120 -13.11 3.52 -2.82
CA LEU A 120 -12.84 2.96 -4.14
C LEU A 120 -13.59 1.64 -4.37
N GLY A 121 -14.36 1.18 -3.40
CA GLY A 121 -15.11 -0.06 -3.52
C GLY A 121 -14.30 -1.30 -3.28
N GLY A 122 -13.11 -1.17 -2.73
CA GLY A 122 -12.19 -2.28 -2.55
C GLY A 122 -12.05 -2.74 -1.11
N GLN A 123 -11.03 -3.55 -0.89
CA GLN A 123 -10.72 -4.11 0.41
C GLN A 123 -9.23 -3.99 0.68
N ILE A 124 -8.87 -3.80 1.95
CA ILE A 124 -7.49 -3.74 2.39
C ILE A 124 -7.29 -4.75 3.51
N SER A 125 -6.14 -5.39 3.50
CA SER A 125 -5.79 -6.34 4.55
C SER A 125 -4.30 -6.27 4.83
N VAL A 126 -3.91 -6.83 5.96
CA VAL A 126 -2.52 -6.93 6.35
C VAL A 126 -2.27 -8.33 6.89
N SER A 127 -1.13 -8.88 6.55
CA SER A 127 -0.71 -10.17 7.10
C SER A 127 0.78 -10.13 7.38
N THR A 128 1.22 -11.00 8.27
CA THR A 128 2.63 -11.19 8.53
C THR A 128 2.97 -12.65 8.32
N SER A 129 4.17 -12.88 7.85
CA SER A 129 4.73 -14.23 7.81
C SER A 129 6.11 -14.13 8.45
N LYS A 130 6.92 -15.16 8.35
CA LYS A 130 8.14 -15.30 9.15
C LYS A 130 8.90 -14.00 9.41
N ASN A 131 9.19 -13.23 8.38
CA ASN A 131 10.01 -12.03 8.52
C ASN A 131 9.46 -10.86 7.71
N SER A 132 8.22 -10.95 7.26
CA SER A 132 7.65 -9.98 6.34
C SER A 132 6.28 -9.52 6.78
N THR A 133 5.95 -8.31 6.40
CA THR A 133 4.59 -7.76 6.51
C THR A 133 4.10 -7.46 5.11
N ILE A 134 2.86 -7.82 4.83
CA ILE A 134 2.25 -7.61 3.51
C ILE A 134 0.96 -6.84 3.70
N PHE A 135 0.89 -5.64 3.11
CA PHE A 135 -0.36 -4.91 2.97
C PHE A 135 -0.90 -5.19 1.57
N THR A 136 -2.14 -5.61 1.51
CA THR A 136 -2.79 -5.97 0.26
C THR A 136 -4.03 -5.12 0.05
N ILE A 137 -4.14 -4.49 -1.11
CA ILE A 137 -5.37 -3.83 -1.52
C ILE A 137 -5.91 -4.56 -2.74
N SER A 138 -7.24 -4.74 -2.75
CA SER A 138 -7.94 -5.31 -3.89
C SER A 138 -8.96 -4.28 -4.34
N LEU A 139 -8.82 -3.80 -5.56
CA LEU A 139 -9.65 -2.72 -6.09
C LEU A 139 -10.46 -3.23 -7.29
N PRO A 140 -11.77 -2.98 -7.29
CA PRO A 140 -12.58 -3.39 -8.44
C PRO A 140 -12.29 -2.48 -9.63
N ILE A 141 -12.17 -3.08 -10.79
CA ILE A 141 -11.88 -2.33 -12.03
C ILE A 141 -12.95 -2.57 -13.09
N LEU A 142 -14.03 -3.19 -12.70
CA LEU A 142 -15.12 -3.47 -13.64
C LEU A 142 -16.39 -2.76 -13.20
#